data_5c1a3e8d88e7a88495b5616664e74569
#
_entry.id   5c1a3e8d88e7a88495b5616664e74569
#
_cell.length_a   1.000
_cell.length_b   1.000
_cell.length_c   1.000
_cell.angle_alpha   90.00
_cell.angle_beta   90.00
_cell.angle_gamma   90.00
#
_symmetry.space_group_name_H-M   'P 1'
#
loop_
_entity.id
_entity.type
_entity.pdbx_description
1 polymer ?
#
loop_
_entity_poly.entity_id
_entity_poly.type
_entity_poly.pdbx_seq_one_letter_code
_entity_poly.pdbx_strand_id
1 'polypeptide(L)'
;MMSRCGIVSAGNMLVDHVHQIAHWPQPGWLVEIEHSQRATGGAPLNVLLTLARMETGLPLAALGLIGCDADGDYILQMLAQYQVDSGRVRRSETAMTSMSQVMTEPGGQRTFFHAPGANRLLDLGDFDALHSNHKIFHLGYLLLLDSLDCPDEEFGTRSARLLAQMQQRGYQTSLDLVSRQGDPRYRPLVLPALRWLDYLVINELEAGEFTGLTLRTANGSLQQSLMAQAAEQLLQAGVRRRVVIHCPEGAYGLESGGEARWQPSWQMREAEIVGSVGAGDAFCAGVLYASHEDWPLVETLQLAHACARFNLLCANAIDGARPLPELQDFIRRQPPAG
;
A
#
# COMPACT_ATOMS: atom_id res chain seq x y z
N MET A 1 -20.12 24.09 5.73
CA MET A 1 -19.28 23.37 4.74
C MET A 1 -19.67 21.91 4.86
N MET A 2 -19.92 21.19 3.74
CA MET A 2 -20.10 19.73 3.79
C MET A 2 -18.81 19.11 4.30
N SER A 3 -18.89 18.14 5.23
CA SER A 3 -17.73 17.38 5.69
C SER A 3 -17.12 16.62 4.52
N ARG A 4 -15.79 16.59 4.43
CA ARG A 4 -15.09 15.78 3.41
C ARG A 4 -15.34 14.30 3.68
N CYS A 5 -15.57 13.53 2.62
CA CYS A 5 -15.85 12.10 2.69
C CYS A 5 -15.22 11.37 1.52
N GLY A 6 -14.65 10.19 1.77
CA GLY A 6 -14.04 9.34 0.76
C GLY A 6 -12.51 9.38 0.74
N ILE A 7 -11.95 8.50 -0.09
CA ILE A 7 -10.51 8.32 -0.25
C ILE A 7 -10.16 8.42 -1.74
N VAL A 8 -9.18 9.25 -2.08
CA VAL A 8 -8.52 9.20 -3.39
C VAL A 8 -7.14 8.59 -3.21
N SER A 9 -6.85 7.54 -4.00
CA SER A 9 -5.54 6.90 -4.00
C SER A 9 -4.86 7.09 -5.34
N ALA A 10 -3.58 7.45 -5.29
CA ALA A 10 -2.80 7.85 -6.45
C ALA A 10 -1.41 7.21 -6.44
N GLY A 11 -0.80 7.14 -7.62
CA GLY A 11 0.60 6.69 -7.76
C GLY A 11 0.76 5.46 -8.64
N ASN A 12 1.52 4.48 -8.16
CA ASN A 12 1.95 3.31 -8.93
C ASN A 12 0.79 2.32 -9.16
N MET A 13 0.20 2.38 -10.35
CA MET A 13 -0.82 1.43 -10.81
C MET A 13 -0.20 0.50 -11.84
N LEU A 14 -0.33 -0.81 -11.64
CA LEU A 14 0.27 -1.80 -12.53
C LEU A 14 -0.59 -3.07 -12.67
N VAL A 15 -0.20 -3.91 -13.61
CA VAL A 15 -0.75 -5.25 -13.78
C VAL A 15 0.33 -6.29 -13.49
N ASP A 16 0.00 -7.24 -12.62
CA ASP A 16 0.83 -8.42 -12.38
C ASP A 16 0.40 -9.55 -13.31
N HIS A 17 1.31 -9.99 -14.18
CA HIS A 17 1.18 -11.20 -14.97
C HIS A 17 1.84 -12.35 -14.20
N VAL A 18 1.04 -13.14 -13.51
CA VAL A 18 1.52 -14.21 -12.63
C VAL A 18 1.54 -15.52 -13.40
N HIS A 19 2.73 -16.12 -13.49
CA HIS A 19 3.00 -17.36 -14.20
C HIS A 19 3.46 -18.42 -13.23
N GLN A 20 2.89 -19.61 -13.35
CA GLN A 20 3.30 -20.79 -12.61
C GLN A 20 4.23 -21.62 -13.48
N ILE A 21 5.43 -21.93 -12.99
CA ILE A 21 6.47 -22.69 -13.67
C ILE A 21 6.87 -23.90 -12.82
N ALA A 22 7.25 -25.01 -13.46
CA ALA A 22 7.67 -26.22 -12.75
C ALA A 22 9.00 -26.06 -11.99
N HIS A 23 9.91 -25.25 -12.52
CA HIS A 23 11.22 -24.94 -11.93
C HIS A 23 11.83 -23.74 -12.66
N TRP A 24 12.84 -23.12 -12.05
CA TRP A 24 13.60 -22.05 -12.70
C TRP A 24 14.55 -22.64 -13.74
N PRO A 25 14.47 -22.25 -15.04
CA PRO A 25 15.35 -22.79 -16.08
C PRO A 25 16.77 -22.19 -15.97
N GLN A 26 17.76 -22.95 -16.40
CA GLN A 26 19.10 -22.39 -16.60
C GLN A 26 19.11 -21.44 -17.80
N PRO A 27 20.03 -20.44 -17.84
CA PRO A 27 20.15 -19.54 -18.99
C PRO A 27 20.29 -20.31 -20.32
N GLY A 28 19.43 -19.94 -21.29
CA GLY A 28 19.38 -20.59 -22.60
C GLY A 28 18.47 -21.81 -22.72
N TRP A 29 17.85 -22.24 -21.62
CA TRP A 29 16.89 -23.35 -21.61
C TRP A 29 15.45 -22.87 -21.51
N LEU A 30 14.51 -23.69 -21.96
CA LEU A 30 13.08 -23.44 -21.93
C LEU A 30 12.43 -24.15 -20.74
N VAL A 31 11.47 -23.48 -20.09
CA VAL A 31 10.50 -24.08 -19.18
C VAL A 31 9.09 -23.70 -19.62
N GLU A 32 8.14 -24.59 -19.45
CA GLU A 32 6.74 -24.32 -19.76
C GLU A 32 6.09 -23.50 -18.65
N ILE A 33 5.20 -22.57 -19.02
CA ILE A 33 4.28 -21.91 -18.12
C ILE A 33 3.04 -22.81 -18.01
N GLU A 34 2.84 -23.41 -16.84
CA GLU A 34 1.72 -24.34 -16.58
C GLU A 34 0.40 -23.60 -16.40
N HIS A 35 0.45 -22.41 -15.77
CA HIS A 35 -0.71 -21.58 -15.53
C HIS A 35 -0.32 -20.10 -15.63
N SER A 36 -1.25 -19.28 -16.14
CA SER A 36 -1.05 -17.84 -16.23
C SER A 36 -2.33 -17.12 -15.82
N GLN A 37 -2.18 -16.09 -14.99
CA GLN A 37 -3.29 -15.22 -14.58
C GLN A 37 -2.83 -13.76 -14.57
N ARG A 38 -3.80 -12.87 -14.69
CA ARG A 38 -3.58 -11.43 -14.61
C ARG A 38 -4.27 -10.87 -13.37
N ALA A 39 -3.59 -10.01 -12.62
CA ALA A 39 -4.11 -9.37 -11.42
C ALA A 39 -3.73 -7.89 -11.41
N THR A 40 -4.47 -7.09 -10.66
CA THR A 40 -4.06 -5.71 -10.35
C THR A 40 -2.88 -5.74 -9.37
N GLY A 41 -2.00 -4.76 -9.51
CA GLY A 41 -0.86 -4.54 -8.63
C GLY A 41 -0.62 -3.06 -8.36
N GLY A 42 0.23 -2.79 -7.37
CA GLY A 42 0.50 -1.44 -6.88
C GLY A 42 -0.47 -0.99 -5.80
N ALA A 43 0.07 -0.34 -4.73
CA ALA A 43 -0.72 0.06 -3.57
C ALA A 43 -1.99 0.84 -3.92
N PRO A 44 -1.97 1.86 -4.83
CA PRO A 44 -3.18 2.62 -5.12
C PRO A 44 -4.35 1.77 -5.57
N LEU A 45 -4.13 0.78 -6.45
CA LEU A 45 -5.19 -0.11 -6.92
C LEU A 45 -5.61 -1.10 -5.83
N ASN A 46 -4.65 -1.77 -5.21
CA ASN A 46 -4.94 -2.80 -4.22
C ASN A 46 -5.69 -2.24 -3.00
N VAL A 47 -5.27 -1.05 -2.52
CA VAL A 47 -5.96 -0.32 -1.45
C VAL A 47 -7.38 0.05 -1.84
N LEU A 48 -7.58 0.67 -3.03
CA LEU A 48 -8.92 1.08 -3.48
C LEU A 48 -9.85 -0.11 -3.69
N LEU A 49 -9.37 -1.17 -4.32
CA LEU A 49 -10.18 -2.35 -4.59
C LEU A 49 -10.52 -3.13 -3.31
N THR A 50 -9.59 -3.16 -2.34
CA THR A 50 -9.87 -3.70 -1.00
C THR A 50 -10.96 -2.87 -0.31
N LEU A 51 -10.84 -1.53 -0.30
CA LEU A 51 -11.84 -0.62 0.27
C LEU A 51 -13.21 -0.76 -0.40
N ALA A 52 -13.24 -0.89 -1.73
CA ALA A 52 -14.48 -1.08 -2.48
C ALA A 52 -15.19 -2.38 -2.07
N ARG A 53 -14.42 -3.46 -1.90
CA ARG A 53 -14.95 -4.78 -1.47
C ARG A 53 -15.36 -4.82 0.00
N MET A 54 -15.01 -3.81 0.80
CA MET A 54 -15.57 -3.65 2.15
C MET A 54 -17.06 -3.20 2.11
N GLU A 55 -17.57 -2.80 0.96
CA GLU A 55 -18.99 -2.48 0.70
C GLU A 55 -19.56 -1.43 1.66
N THR A 56 -18.75 -0.45 2.04
CA THR A 56 -19.14 0.59 3.00
C THR A 56 -19.87 1.77 2.37
N GLY A 57 -19.93 1.83 1.03
CA GLY A 57 -20.47 2.99 0.30
C GLY A 57 -19.56 4.22 0.33
N LEU A 58 -18.31 4.08 0.79
CA LEU A 58 -17.34 5.15 0.83
C LEU A 58 -16.97 5.61 -0.59
N PRO A 59 -17.06 6.91 -0.93
CA PRO A 59 -16.60 7.41 -2.22
C PRO A 59 -15.11 7.13 -2.44
N LEU A 60 -14.78 6.44 -3.54
CA LEU A 60 -13.40 6.05 -3.87
C LEU A 60 -13.04 6.57 -5.25
N ALA A 61 -11.84 7.14 -5.39
CA ALA A 61 -11.32 7.64 -6.66
C ALA A 61 -9.86 7.24 -6.87
N ALA A 62 -9.54 6.91 -8.12
CA ALA A 62 -8.20 6.58 -8.58
C ALA A 62 -7.58 7.74 -9.36
N LEU A 63 -6.30 8.02 -9.12
CA LEU A 63 -5.51 8.96 -9.92
C LEU A 63 -4.18 8.31 -10.28
N GLY A 64 -3.85 8.25 -11.55
CA GLY A 64 -2.62 7.64 -12.02
C GLY A 64 -2.42 7.77 -13.52
N LEU A 65 -1.35 7.17 -14.01
CA LEU A 65 -0.99 7.17 -15.42
C LEU A 65 -0.81 5.73 -15.91
N ILE A 66 -1.56 5.37 -16.96
CA ILE A 66 -1.51 4.06 -17.61
C ILE A 66 -1.16 4.23 -19.09
N GLY A 67 -0.85 3.15 -19.80
CA GLY A 67 -0.63 3.16 -21.24
C GLY A 67 -1.93 3.07 -22.05
N CYS A 68 -1.79 3.22 -23.37
CA CYS A 68 -2.85 2.93 -24.36
C CYS A 68 -2.76 1.46 -24.80
N ASP A 69 -2.88 0.52 -23.86
CA ASP A 69 -2.68 -0.92 -24.05
C ASP A 69 -3.70 -1.76 -23.29
N ALA A 70 -3.64 -3.09 -23.50
CA ALA A 70 -4.59 -4.04 -22.90
C ALA A 70 -4.49 -4.09 -21.35
N ASP A 71 -3.33 -3.79 -20.77
CA ASP A 71 -3.16 -3.73 -19.32
C ASP A 71 -3.79 -2.45 -18.75
N GLY A 72 -3.68 -1.32 -19.46
CA GLY A 72 -4.41 -0.10 -19.11
C GLY A 72 -5.93 -0.28 -19.20
N ASP A 73 -6.42 -0.98 -20.23
CA ASP A 73 -7.84 -1.33 -20.33
C ASP A 73 -8.30 -2.21 -19.17
N TYR A 74 -7.48 -3.18 -18.77
CA TYR A 74 -7.76 -4.05 -17.64
C TYR A 74 -7.86 -3.27 -16.32
N ILE A 75 -6.95 -2.34 -16.05
CA ILE A 75 -7.02 -1.47 -14.86
C ILE A 75 -8.35 -0.70 -14.84
N LEU A 76 -8.73 -0.05 -15.94
CA LEU A 76 -10.00 0.69 -16.03
C LEU A 76 -11.21 -0.22 -15.86
N GLN A 77 -11.17 -1.41 -16.42
CA GLN A 77 -12.23 -2.42 -16.24
C GLN A 77 -12.39 -2.80 -14.77
N MET A 78 -11.29 -3.05 -14.06
CA MET A 78 -11.34 -3.39 -12.64
C MET A 78 -11.88 -2.24 -11.78
N LEU A 79 -11.44 -1.00 -12.04
CA LEU A 79 -11.97 0.18 -11.34
C LEU A 79 -13.47 0.33 -11.57
N ALA A 80 -13.93 0.16 -12.81
CA ALA A 80 -15.36 0.23 -13.16
C ALA A 80 -16.17 -0.89 -12.49
N GLN A 81 -15.67 -2.12 -12.50
CA GLN A 81 -16.30 -3.28 -11.86
C GLN A 81 -16.58 -3.04 -10.37
N TYR A 82 -15.65 -2.39 -9.68
CA TYR A 82 -15.76 -2.10 -8.25
C TYR A 82 -16.26 -0.66 -7.94
N GLN A 83 -16.80 0.03 -8.96
CA GLN A 83 -17.40 1.37 -8.82
C GLN A 83 -16.44 2.43 -8.23
N VAL A 84 -15.16 2.31 -8.52
CA VAL A 84 -14.13 3.31 -8.18
C VAL A 84 -14.09 4.36 -9.29
N ASP A 85 -14.18 5.64 -8.95
CA ASP A 85 -14.06 6.73 -9.91
C ASP A 85 -12.67 6.73 -10.55
N SER A 86 -12.61 6.47 -11.86
CA SER A 86 -11.39 6.45 -12.66
C SER A 86 -11.23 7.70 -13.54
N GLY A 87 -12.06 8.72 -13.39
CA GLY A 87 -12.06 9.91 -14.24
C GLY A 87 -10.75 10.72 -14.21
N ARG A 88 -9.81 10.37 -13.32
CA ARG A 88 -8.47 10.97 -13.22
C ARG A 88 -7.35 9.98 -13.51
N VAL A 89 -7.66 8.79 -14.00
CA VAL A 89 -6.67 7.88 -14.56
C VAL A 89 -6.45 8.27 -16.02
N ARG A 90 -5.28 8.82 -16.30
CA ARG A 90 -4.93 9.29 -17.65
C ARG A 90 -4.16 8.23 -18.42
N ARG A 91 -4.21 8.32 -19.74
CA ARG A 91 -3.44 7.45 -20.63
C ARG A 91 -2.21 8.17 -21.18
N SER A 92 -1.08 7.49 -21.18
CA SER A 92 0.14 7.91 -21.84
C SER A 92 0.16 7.34 -23.28
N GLU A 93 0.46 8.17 -24.25
CA GLU A 93 0.67 7.75 -25.65
C GLU A 93 2.13 7.31 -25.88
N THR A 94 3.03 7.59 -24.93
CA THR A 94 4.48 7.40 -25.08
C THR A 94 5.04 6.29 -24.20
N ALA A 95 4.27 5.79 -23.23
CA ALA A 95 4.71 4.73 -22.33
C ALA A 95 3.61 3.68 -22.15
N MET A 96 4.03 2.42 -22.06
CA MET A 96 3.14 1.31 -21.75
C MET A 96 2.64 1.38 -20.31
N THR A 97 1.56 0.70 -20.00
CA THR A 97 1.13 0.47 -18.61
C THR A 97 2.25 -0.23 -17.84
N SER A 98 2.46 0.20 -16.60
CA SER A 98 3.40 -0.49 -15.70
C SER A 98 2.95 -1.94 -15.49
N MET A 99 3.88 -2.86 -15.48
CA MET A 99 3.57 -4.27 -15.25
C MET A 99 4.70 -5.01 -14.55
N SER A 100 4.36 -6.13 -13.91
CA SER A 100 5.33 -7.11 -13.41
C SER A 100 5.05 -8.48 -14.01
N GLN A 101 6.11 -9.13 -14.52
CA GLN A 101 6.07 -10.58 -14.78
C GLN A 101 6.50 -11.28 -13.50
N VAL A 102 5.64 -12.12 -12.96
CA VAL A 102 5.83 -12.81 -11.68
C VAL A 102 5.93 -14.30 -11.94
N MET A 103 7.14 -14.86 -11.84
CA MET A 103 7.37 -16.30 -11.94
C MET A 103 7.22 -16.91 -10.56
N THR A 104 6.32 -17.91 -10.44
CA THR A 104 6.03 -18.62 -9.19
C THR A 104 6.44 -20.08 -9.36
N GLU A 105 7.33 -20.56 -8.49
CA GLU A 105 7.76 -21.95 -8.43
C GLU A 105 6.86 -22.79 -7.53
N PRO A 106 6.88 -24.15 -7.66
CA PRO A 106 6.30 -25.04 -6.67
C PRO A 106 6.88 -24.75 -5.28
N GLY A 107 6.04 -24.52 -4.29
CA GLY A 107 6.48 -24.06 -2.97
C GLY A 107 6.26 -22.56 -2.73
N GLY A 108 5.78 -21.83 -3.76
CA GLY A 108 5.32 -20.46 -3.61
C GLY A 108 6.42 -19.39 -3.70
N GLN A 109 7.67 -19.77 -3.98
CA GLN A 109 8.75 -18.78 -4.21
C GLN A 109 8.45 -17.97 -5.48
N ARG A 110 8.60 -16.65 -5.40
CA ARG A 110 8.30 -15.72 -6.49
C ARG A 110 9.51 -14.89 -6.90
N THR A 111 9.63 -14.67 -8.21
CA THR A 111 10.61 -13.75 -8.79
C THR A 111 9.89 -12.72 -9.65
N PHE A 112 10.21 -11.45 -9.46
CA PHE A 112 9.53 -10.32 -10.10
C PHE A 112 10.42 -9.66 -11.13
N PHE A 113 9.89 -9.46 -12.35
CA PHE A 113 10.49 -8.62 -13.38
C PHE A 113 9.58 -7.43 -13.61
N HIS A 114 9.98 -6.27 -13.13
CA HIS A 114 9.15 -5.07 -13.13
C HIS A 114 9.52 -4.11 -14.25
N ALA A 115 8.48 -3.70 -15.01
CA ALA A 115 8.57 -2.62 -15.99
C ALA A 115 7.81 -1.40 -15.45
N PRO A 116 8.51 -0.29 -15.12
CA PRO A 116 7.89 0.88 -14.49
C PRO A 116 6.89 1.63 -15.39
N GLY A 117 7.01 1.49 -16.72
CA GLY A 117 6.03 2.01 -17.68
C GLY A 117 5.65 3.48 -17.44
N ALA A 118 4.36 3.77 -17.58
CA ALA A 118 3.80 5.12 -17.46
C ALA A 118 3.92 5.71 -16.04
N ASN A 119 4.01 4.89 -15.00
CA ASN A 119 4.12 5.37 -13.62
C ASN A 119 5.35 6.26 -13.40
N ARG A 120 6.44 6.02 -14.13
CA ARG A 120 7.65 6.87 -14.04
C ARG A 120 7.43 8.31 -14.53
N LEU A 121 6.40 8.55 -15.34
CA LEU A 121 6.07 9.84 -15.92
C LEU A 121 5.04 10.62 -15.08
N LEU A 122 4.42 9.98 -14.08
CA LEU A 122 3.45 10.64 -13.21
C LEU A 122 4.11 11.76 -12.42
N ASP A 123 3.63 12.99 -12.61
CA ASP A 123 4.28 14.20 -12.08
C ASP A 123 3.26 15.17 -11.47
N LEU A 124 3.76 16.24 -10.84
CA LEU A 124 2.97 17.27 -10.15
C LEU A 124 1.79 17.79 -10.98
N GLY A 125 2.00 18.05 -12.27
CA GLY A 125 0.94 18.53 -13.17
C GLY A 125 -0.27 17.60 -13.30
N ASP A 126 -0.11 16.31 -13.08
CA ASP A 126 -1.20 15.34 -13.11
C ASP A 126 -2.21 15.54 -11.97
N PHE A 127 -1.79 16.22 -10.92
CA PHE A 127 -2.57 16.48 -9.70
C PHE A 127 -3.21 17.88 -9.68
N ASP A 128 -2.90 18.76 -10.63
CA ASP A 128 -3.38 20.15 -10.63
C ASP A 128 -4.90 20.24 -10.64
N ALA A 129 -5.55 19.38 -11.41
CA ALA A 129 -7.01 19.33 -11.50
C ALA A 129 -7.67 18.56 -10.34
N LEU A 130 -6.92 18.04 -9.35
CA LEU A 130 -7.49 17.30 -8.23
C LEU A 130 -8.10 18.28 -7.20
N HIS A 131 -9.37 18.64 -7.44
CA HIS A 131 -10.22 19.37 -6.52
C HIS A 131 -11.46 18.52 -6.26
N SER A 132 -11.43 17.73 -5.19
CA SER A 132 -12.53 16.84 -4.83
C SER A 132 -12.82 16.93 -3.32
N ASN A 133 -13.98 16.44 -2.92
CA ASN A 133 -14.40 16.46 -1.52
C ASN A 133 -13.97 15.22 -0.73
N HIS A 134 -12.99 14.44 -1.23
CA HIS A 134 -12.46 13.31 -0.48
C HIS A 134 -11.71 13.77 0.78
N LYS A 135 -11.79 13.00 1.86
CA LYS A 135 -11.14 13.29 3.15
C LYS A 135 -9.66 12.93 3.11
N ILE A 136 -9.33 11.75 2.54
CA ILE A 136 -7.96 11.23 2.52
C ILE A 136 -7.42 11.22 1.09
N PHE A 137 -6.16 11.65 0.94
CA PHE A 137 -5.31 11.44 -0.24
C PHE A 137 -4.20 10.45 0.14
N HIS A 138 -4.18 9.30 -0.52
CA HIS A 138 -3.19 8.25 -0.33
C HIS A 138 -2.26 8.17 -1.55
N LEU A 139 -0.94 8.22 -1.33
CA LEU A 139 0.08 8.10 -2.37
C LEU A 139 0.87 6.79 -2.21
N GLY A 140 1.00 5.98 -3.23
CA GLY A 140 1.82 4.76 -3.24
C GLY A 140 2.33 4.45 -4.66
N TYR A 141 3.51 3.93 -4.85
CA TYR A 141 4.62 3.79 -3.93
C TYR A 141 5.69 4.85 -4.22
N LEU A 142 6.26 5.50 -3.22
CA LEU A 142 7.54 6.18 -3.43
C LEU A 142 8.62 5.15 -3.77
N LEU A 143 9.70 5.59 -4.42
CA LEU A 143 10.78 4.77 -4.97
C LEU A 143 10.43 4.05 -6.29
N LEU A 144 9.19 4.21 -6.78
CA LEU A 144 8.72 3.71 -8.09
C LEU A 144 8.06 4.79 -8.96
N LEU A 145 8.12 6.07 -8.55
CA LEU A 145 7.53 7.20 -9.24
C LEU A 145 8.63 8.17 -9.67
N ASP A 146 9.41 7.78 -10.68
CA ASP A 146 10.67 8.46 -11.05
C ASP A 146 10.56 9.99 -11.09
N SER A 147 9.49 10.56 -11.66
CA SER A 147 9.31 12.02 -11.72
C SER A 147 9.01 12.62 -10.34
N LEU A 148 8.16 11.99 -9.52
CA LEU A 148 7.85 12.44 -8.17
C LEU A 148 8.98 12.16 -7.16
N ASP A 149 9.83 11.19 -7.44
CA ASP A 149 11.02 10.88 -6.66
C ASP A 149 12.19 11.86 -6.93
N CYS A 150 12.06 12.76 -7.93
CA CYS A 150 13.07 13.78 -8.20
C CYS A 150 13.24 14.76 -7.04
N PRO A 151 14.48 15.29 -6.83
CA PRO A 151 14.72 16.37 -5.88
C PRO A 151 13.87 17.61 -6.16
N ASP A 152 13.51 18.32 -5.09
CA ASP A 152 12.83 19.63 -5.11
C ASP A 152 13.56 20.58 -4.16
N GLU A 153 13.88 21.78 -4.63
CA GLU A 153 14.71 22.74 -3.88
C GLU A 153 14.05 23.23 -2.59
N GLU A 154 12.72 23.32 -2.55
CA GLU A 154 11.97 23.86 -1.40
C GLU A 154 11.47 22.76 -0.46
N PHE A 155 10.99 21.65 -1.03
CA PHE A 155 10.34 20.58 -0.27
C PHE A 155 11.23 19.34 -0.07
N GLY A 156 12.42 19.32 -0.69
CA GLY A 156 13.35 18.20 -0.69
C GLY A 156 13.07 17.19 -1.80
N THR A 157 11.80 16.84 -2.06
CA THR A 157 11.37 16.00 -3.18
C THR A 157 10.06 16.51 -3.78
N ARG A 158 9.78 16.16 -5.05
CA ARG A 158 8.51 16.50 -5.70
C ARG A 158 7.31 15.79 -5.03
N SER A 159 7.50 14.59 -4.53
CA SER A 159 6.48 13.89 -3.74
C SER A 159 6.15 14.61 -2.43
N ALA A 160 7.16 15.17 -1.74
CA ALA A 160 6.93 16.00 -0.55
C ALA A 160 6.17 17.29 -0.90
N ARG A 161 6.51 17.94 -2.03
CA ARG A 161 5.74 19.09 -2.55
C ARG A 161 4.29 18.72 -2.85
N LEU A 162 4.06 17.56 -3.51
CA LEU A 162 2.71 17.08 -3.80
C LEU A 162 1.90 16.90 -2.52
N LEU A 163 2.45 16.19 -1.53
CA LEU A 163 1.77 15.97 -0.24
C LEU A 163 1.46 17.29 0.48
N ALA A 164 2.38 18.26 0.45
CA ALA A 164 2.15 19.60 0.99
C ALA A 164 0.98 20.32 0.28
N GLN A 165 0.92 20.23 -1.06
CA GLN A 165 -0.19 20.79 -1.84
C GLN A 165 -1.53 20.11 -1.51
N MET A 166 -1.54 18.79 -1.31
CA MET A 166 -2.76 18.06 -0.91
C MET A 166 -3.24 18.50 0.47
N GLN A 167 -2.35 18.69 1.44
CA GLN A 167 -2.72 19.25 2.74
C GLN A 167 -3.28 20.67 2.63
N GLN A 168 -2.66 21.52 1.83
CA GLN A 168 -3.16 22.90 1.57
C GLN A 168 -4.56 22.89 0.94
N ARG A 169 -4.87 21.88 0.10
CA ARG A 169 -6.22 21.66 -0.46
C ARG A 169 -7.19 21.03 0.54
N GLY A 170 -6.75 20.75 1.77
CA GLY A 170 -7.57 20.24 2.89
C GLY A 170 -7.75 18.72 2.91
N TYR A 171 -6.92 17.94 2.20
CA TYR A 171 -6.87 16.50 2.37
C TYR A 171 -6.06 16.13 3.60
N GLN A 172 -6.42 15.04 4.26
CA GLN A 172 -5.52 14.29 5.11
C GLN A 172 -4.67 13.38 4.23
N THR A 173 -3.37 13.35 4.47
CA THR A 173 -2.43 12.68 3.57
C THR A 173 -1.91 11.39 4.16
N SER A 174 -1.73 10.39 3.30
CA SER A 174 -1.15 9.09 3.63
C SER A 174 -0.16 8.66 2.56
N LEU A 175 0.79 7.81 2.94
CA LEU A 175 1.83 7.29 2.08
C LEU A 175 2.02 5.79 2.31
N ASP A 176 2.27 5.08 1.23
CA ASP A 176 2.78 3.71 1.22
C ASP A 176 4.09 3.64 0.41
N LEU A 177 4.87 2.61 0.67
CA LEU A 177 6.23 2.45 0.17
C LEU A 177 6.40 1.07 -0.47
N VAL A 178 7.45 0.93 -1.27
CA VAL A 178 7.91 -0.38 -1.73
C VAL A 178 9.13 -0.81 -0.93
N SER A 179 9.10 -2.03 -0.40
CA SER A 179 10.25 -2.59 0.30
C SER A 179 11.39 -2.88 -0.67
N ARG A 180 12.48 -2.15 -0.55
CA ARG A 180 13.72 -2.31 -1.34
C ARG A 180 14.91 -2.35 -0.39
N GLN A 181 15.35 -3.54 -0.04
CA GLN A 181 16.44 -3.74 0.90
C GLN A 181 17.72 -3.01 0.46
N GLY A 182 18.25 -2.15 1.35
CA GLY A 182 19.53 -1.47 1.14
C GLY A 182 19.51 -0.43 0.01
N ASP A 183 18.34 0.05 -0.43
CA ASP A 183 18.27 1.13 -1.41
C ASP A 183 18.67 2.46 -0.73
N PRO A 184 19.81 3.09 -1.11
CA PRO A 184 20.28 4.31 -0.48
C PRO A 184 19.34 5.50 -0.64
N ARG A 185 18.34 5.40 -1.54
CA ARG A 185 17.36 6.45 -1.79
C ARG A 185 16.26 6.52 -0.73
N TYR A 186 16.09 5.50 0.13
CA TYR A 186 15.03 5.50 1.13
C TYR A 186 15.00 6.79 1.96
N ARG A 187 16.08 7.06 2.69
CA ARG A 187 16.12 8.23 3.55
C ARG A 187 15.99 9.57 2.80
N PRO A 188 16.79 9.84 1.74
CA PRO A 188 16.68 11.10 1.01
C PRO A 188 15.32 11.35 0.37
N LEU A 189 14.60 10.31 -0.09
CA LEU A 189 13.32 10.46 -0.76
C LEU A 189 12.13 10.53 0.21
N VAL A 190 12.16 9.76 1.29
CA VAL A 190 11.00 9.64 2.18
C VAL A 190 11.03 10.63 3.34
N LEU A 191 12.19 10.91 3.96
CA LEU A 191 12.26 11.83 5.08
C LEU A 191 11.65 13.22 4.79
N PRO A 192 11.85 13.85 3.61
CA PRO A 192 11.20 15.11 3.29
C PRO A 192 9.67 15.03 3.27
N ALA A 193 9.11 13.86 2.94
CA ALA A 193 7.66 13.66 2.85
C ALA A 193 6.98 13.53 4.22
N LEU A 194 7.69 13.02 5.26
CA LEU A 194 7.08 12.67 6.56
C LEU A 194 6.32 13.82 7.20
N ARG A 195 6.83 15.06 7.15
CA ARG A 195 6.18 16.26 7.71
C ARG A 195 4.85 16.62 7.03
N TRP A 196 4.60 16.04 5.87
CA TRP A 196 3.41 16.26 5.07
C TRP A 196 2.46 15.06 5.09
N LEU A 197 2.62 14.19 6.10
CA LEU A 197 1.75 13.03 6.31
C LEU A 197 0.90 13.19 7.55
N ASP A 198 -0.38 12.87 7.42
CA ASP A 198 -1.26 12.63 8.56
C ASP A 198 -1.15 11.18 9.03
N TYR A 199 -1.02 10.24 8.09
CA TYR A 199 -0.94 8.80 8.36
C TYR A 199 0.25 8.18 7.63
N LEU A 200 1.04 7.41 8.35
CA LEU A 200 2.11 6.58 7.81
C LEU A 200 1.85 5.12 8.16
N VAL A 201 1.70 4.27 7.13
CA VAL A 201 1.47 2.83 7.29
C VAL A 201 2.58 2.10 6.54
N ILE A 202 3.49 1.46 7.27
CA ILE A 202 4.68 0.82 6.71
C ILE A 202 4.97 -0.50 7.41
N ASN A 203 5.77 -1.36 6.79
CA ASN A 203 6.24 -2.58 7.44
C ASN A 203 7.51 -2.33 8.29
N GLU A 204 7.90 -3.33 9.08
CA GLU A 204 9.05 -3.27 9.96
C GLU A 204 10.39 -3.12 9.22
N LEU A 205 10.49 -3.64 7.99
CA LEU A 205 11.71 -3.53 7.19
C LEU A 205 11.89 -2.09 6.71
N GLU A 206 10.84 -1.48 6.20
CA GLU A 206 10.80 -0.08 5.80
C GLU A 206 11.07 0.85 6.98
N ALA A 207 10.44 0.59 8.13
CA ALA A 207 10.69 1.35 9.35
C ALA A 207 12.17 1.27 9.77
N GLY A 208 12.80 0.09 9.62
CA GLY A 208 14.23 -0.11 9.86
C GLY A 208 15.12 0.73 8.94
N GLU A 209 14.82 0.76 7.64
CA GLU A 209 15.56 1.57 6.64
C GLU A 209 15.50 3.08 6.96
N PHE A 210 14.39 3.59 7.50
CA PHE A 210 14.28 5.01 7.87
C PHE A 210 14.99 5.36 9.17
N THR A 211 14.78 4.54 10.19
CA THR A 211 15.23 4.84 11.54
C THR A 211 16.68 4.40 11.77
N GLY A 212 17.20 3.49 10.95
CA GLY A 212 18.49 2.83 11.15
C GLY A 212 18.44 1.80 12.28
N LEU A 213 17.25 1.43 12.77
CA LEU A 213 17.07 0.42 13.80
C LEU A 213 16.97 -0.98 13.17
N THR A 214 17.66 -1.95 13.78
CA THR A 214 17.55 -3.36 13.38
C THR A 214 16.29 -3.96 14.02
N LEU A 215 15.14 -3.87 13.37
CA LEU A 215 13.87 -4.36 13.91
C LEU A 215 13.74 -5.89 13.86
N ARG A 216 14.56 -6.57 13.03
CA ARG A 216 14.70 -8.03 13.03
C ARG A 216 16.15 -8.42 13.25
N THR A 217 16.35 -9.41 14.10
CA THR A 217 17.66 -10.02 14.31
C THR A 217 18.10 -10.86 13.10
N ALA A 218 19.35 -11.26 13.04
CA ALA A 218 19.88 -12.08 11.95
C ALA A 218 19.17 -13.45 11.78
N ASN A 219 18.54 -13.97 12.85
CA ASN A 219 17.73 -15.19 12.81
C ASN A 219 16.23 -14.93 12.50
N GLY A 220 15.87 -13.70 12.09
CA GLY A 220 14.53 -13.30 11.71
C GLY A 220 13.58 -12.95 12.86
N SER A 221 14.01 -13.02 14.13
CA SER A 221 13.15 -12.68 15.28
C SER A 221 12.87 -11.19 15.37
N LEU A 222 11.61 -10.81 15.60
CA LEU A 222 11.20 -9.42 15.78
C LEU A 222 11.72 -8.84 17.10
N GLN A 223 12.26 -7.64 17.05
CA GLN A 223 12.62 -6.84 18.23
C GLN A 223 11.49 -5.86 18.56
N GLN A 224 10.42 -6.38 19.16
CA GLN A 224 9.20 -5.63 19.41
C GLN A 224 9.41 -4.31 20.19
N SER A 225 10.34 -4.28 21.13
CA SER A 225 10.66 -3.06 21.90
C SER A 225 11.20 -1.93 21.02
N LEU A 226 11.88 -2.25 19.92
CA LEU A 226 12.39 -1.26 18.98
C LEU A 226 11.30 -0.73 18.03
N MET A 227 10.16 -1.43 17.87
CA MET A 227 9.01 -0.93 17.09
C MET A 227 8.47 0.36 17.69
N ALA A 228 8.36 0.45 19.01
CA ALA A 228 7.95 1.67 19.71
C ALA A 228 8.92 2.83 19.43
N GLN A 229 10.22 2.57 19.55
CA GLN A 229 11.25 3.58 19.27
C GLN A 229 11.23 4.03 17.82
N ALA A 230 11.02 3.11 16.86
CA ALA A 230 10.89 3.44 15.45
C ALA A 230 9.68 4.34 15.19
N ALA A 231 8.52 4.00 15.76
CA ALA A 231 7.30 4.79 15.61
C ALA A 231 7.46 6.20 16.21
N GLU A 232 8.11 6.33 17.36
CA GLU A 232 8.42 7.64 17.97
C GLU A 232 9.33 8.48 17.10
N GLN A 233 10.39 7.91 16.53
CA GLN A 233 11.29 8.63 15.61
C GLN A 233 10.54 9.12 14.37
N LEU A 234 9.66 8.31 13.79
CA LEU A 234 8.87 8.67 12.61
C LEU A 234 7.85 9.77 12.92
N LEU A 235 7.23 9.71 14.10
CA LEU A 235 6.33 10.76 14.56
C LEU A 235 7.08 12.08 14.78
N GLN A 236 8.26 12.02 15.44
CA GLN A 236 9.14 13.18 15.65
C GLN A 236 9.70 13.75 14.34
N ALA A 237 9.88 12.92 13.32
CA ALA A 237 10.28 13.35 11.97
C ALA A 237 9.17 14.12 11.23
N GLY A 238 7.94 14.16 11.77
CA GLY A 238 6.90 15.05 11.32
C GLY A 238 5.55 14.45 10.96
N VAL A 239 5.36 13.14 11.09
CA VAL A 239 4.02 12.53 10.89
C VAL A 239 3.04 13.11 11.91
N ARG A 240 1.88 13.59 11.42
CA ARG A 240 1.04 14.52 12.18
C ARG A 240 -0.01 13.86 13.07
N ARG A 241 -0.47 12.66 12.72
CA ARG A 241 -1.58 12.00 13.41
C ARG A 241 -1.23 10.60 13.90
N ARG A 242 -0.87 9.69 13.00
CA ARG A 242 -0.73 8.28 13.30
C ARG A 242 0.40 7.64 12.52
N VAL A 243 1.25 6.89 13.19
CA VAL A 243 2.23 5.97 12.63
C VAL A 243 1.79 4.54 12.94
N VAL A 244 1.75 3.68 11.94
CA VAL A 244 1.50 2.24 12.10
C VAL A 244 2.62 1.47 11.43
N ILE A 245 3.29 0.61 12.20
CA ILE A 245 4.33 -0.29 11.70
C ILE A 245 3.82 -1.72 11.86
N HIS A 246 3.61 -2.42 10.75
CA HIS A 246 3.09 -3.79 10.75
C HIS A 246 4.16 -4.82 10.41
N CYS A 247 3.96 -6.04 10.86
CA CYS A 247 4.78 -7.21 10.56
C CYS A 247 3.91 -8.49 10.70
N PRO A 248 4.43 -9.68 10.33
CA PRO A 248 3.68 -10.93 10.46
C PRO A 248 3.18 -11.22 11.88
N GLU A 249 3.93 -10.81 12.92
CA GLU A 249 3.58 -11.06 14.33
C GLU A 249 2.52 -10.10 14.88
N GLY A 250 2.39 -8.92 14.30
CA GLY A 250 1.46 -7.89 14.77
C GLY A 250 1.73 -6.51 14.19
N ALA A 251 1.14 -5.49 14.82
CA ALA A 251 1.40 -4.10 14.44
C ALA A 251 1.55 -3.21 15.68
N TYR A 252 2.45 -2.25 15.58
CA TYR A 252 2.58 -1.18 16.55
C TYR A 252 2.00 0.10 15.98
N GLY A 253 1.00 0.66 16.67
CA GLY A 253 0.42 1.95 16.34
C GLY A 253 0.78 3.00 17.38
N LEU A 254 1.04 4.23 16.93
CA LEU A 254 1.32 5.40 17.78
C LEU A 254 0.57 6.61 17.22
N GLU A 255 -0.20 7.28 18.07
CA GLU A 255 -0.86 8.54 17.76
C GLU A 255 -0.08 9.75 18.25
N SER A 256 -0.24 10.88 17.58
CA SER A 256 0.39 12.15 18.01
C SER A 256 -0.06 12.61 19.40
N GLY A 257 -1.23 12.15 19.88
CA GLY A 257 -1.71 12.35 21.25
C GLY A 257 -1.07 11.47 22.32
N GLY A 258 -0.12 10.59 21.92
CA GLY A 258 0.62 9.70 22.83
C GLY A 258 -0.06 8.35 23.08
N GLU A 259 -1.24 8.08 22.51
CA GLU A 259 -1.82 6.74 22.54
C GLU A 259 -0.95 5.78 21.72
N ALA A 260 -0.54 4.68 22.33
CA ALA A 260 0.29 3.67 21.72
C ALA A 260 -0.23 2.27 21.98
N ARG A 261 -0.18 1.41 20.96
CA ARG A 261 -0.69 0.04 21.09
C ARG A 261 0.14 -0.93 20.25
N TRP A 262 0.54 -2.04 20.84
CA TRP A 262 0.87 -3.27 20.14
C TRP A 262 -0.38 -4.12 19.99
N GLN A 263 -0.71 -4.50 18.76
CA GLN A 263 -1.82 -5.39 18.44
C GLN A 263 -1.27 -6.64 17.78
N PRO A 264 -1.29 -7.83 18.43
CA PRO A 264 -0.89 -9.07 17.80
C PRO A 264 -1.75 -9.41 16.58
N SER A 265 -1.15 -10.04 15.57
CA SER A 265 -1.89 -10.63 14.45
C SER A 265 -2.62 -11.91 14.87
N TRP A 266 -3.64 -12.33 14.10
CA TRP A 266 -4.20 -13.66 14.26
C TRP A 266 -3.20 -14.70 13.78
N GLN A 267 -2.93 -15.69 14.63
CA GLN A 267 -2.08 -16.82 14.25
C GLN A 267 -2.73 -17.61 13.11
N MET A 268 -1.96 -17.89 12.08
CA MET A 268 -2.34 -18.72 10.95
C MET A 268 -1.38 -19.89 10.81
N ARG A 269 -1.88 -21.05 10.46
CA ARG A 269 -1.01 -22.17 10.08
C ARG A 269 -0.44 -21.88 8.69
N GLU A 270 0.80 -22.23 8.45
CA GLU A 270 1.46 -22.01 7.16
C GLU A 270 0.64 -22.58 5.98
N ALA A 271 0.00 -23.75 6.18
CA ALA A 271 -0.86 -24.38 5.18
C ALA A 271 -2.16 -23.60 4.85
N GLU A 272 -2.53 -22.61 5.65
CA GLU A 272 -3.68 -21.72 5.39
C GLU A 272 -3.31 -20.51 4.53
N ILE A 273 -2.01 -20.20 4.44
CA ILE A 273 -1.52 -19.06 3.66
C ILE A 273 -1.38 -19.48 2.20
N VAL A 274 -2.27 -18.97 1.36
CA VAL A 274 -2.27 -19.23 -0.09
C VAL A 274 -1.33 -18.25 -0.81
N GLY A 275 -1.26 -17.00 -0.33
CA GLY A 275 -0.37 -15.98 -0.88
C GLY A 275 -0.23 -14.79 0.04
N SER A 276 0.86 -14.03 -0.11
CA SER A 276 1.14 -12.83 0.69
C SER A 276 1.12 -11.53 -0.13
N VAL A 277 0.84 -11.61 -1.43
CA VAL A 277 0.77 -10.41 -2.29
C VAL A 277 -0.41 -9.55 -1.88
N GLY A 278 -0.18 -8.25 -1.68
CA GLY A 278 -1.21 -7.30 -1.29
C GLY A 278 -1.65 -7.37 0.18
N ALA A 279 -1.02 -8.22 1.03
CA ALA A 279 -1.39 -8.27 2.45
C ALA A 279 -1.08 -6.94 3.17
N GLY A 280 0.01 -6.27 2.82
CA GLY A 280 0.33 -4.91 3.26
C GLY A 280 -0.69 -3.89 2.78
N ASP A 281 -1.06 -3.94 1.49
CA ASP A 281 -2.07 -3.05 0.91
C ASP A 281 -3.45 -3.25 1.57
N ALA A 282 -3.83 -4.51 1.85
CA ALA A 282 -5.07 -4.84 2.56
C ALA A 282 -5.04 -4.33 4.01
N PHE A 283 -3.90 -4.45 4.69
CA PHE A 283 -3.69 -3.88 6.02
C PHE A 283 -3.83 -2.35 5.96
N CYS A 284 -3.15 -1.70 5.02
CA CYS A 284 -3.22 -0.25 4.79
C CYS A 284 -4.66 0.21 4.52
N ALA A 285 -5.41 -0.51 3.68
CA ALA A 285 -6.82 -0.23 3.42
C ALA A 285 -7.66 -0.22 4.71
N GLY A 286 -7.46 -1.19 5.59
CA GLY A 286 -8.11 -1.24 6.91
C GLY A 286 -7.77 -0.04 7.79
N VAL A 287 -6.48 0.35 7.84
CA VAL A 287 -6.04 1.56 8.58
C VAL A 287 -6.66 2.81 8.00
N LEU A 288 -6.68 2.96 6.67
CA LEU A 288 -7.21 4.16 6.02
C LEU A 288 -8.73 4.28 6.19
N TYR A 289 -9.47 3.17 6.10
CA TYR A 289 -10.90 3.17 6.38
C TYR A 289 -11.19 3.61 7.82
N ALA A 290 -10.56 2.95 8.79
CA ALA A 290 -10.75 3.27 10.21
C ALA A 290 -10.32 4.72 10.54
N SER A 291 -9.24 5.22 9.91
CA SER A 291 -8.80 6.62 10.05
C SER A 291 -9.77 7.60 9.39
N HIS A 292 -10.42 7.21 8.28
CA HIS A 292 -11.47 8.01 7.67
C HIS A 292 -12.69 8.15 8.60
N GLU A 293 -13.08 7.07 9.26
CA GLU A 293 -14.21 7.03 10.20
C GLU A 293 -13.84 7.46 11.63
N ASP A 294 -12.61 7.96 11.83
CA ASP A 294 -12.08 8.43 13.11
C ASP A 294 -12.18 7.37 14.24
N TRP A 295 -11.94 6.09 13.90
CA TRP A 295 -11.95 4.97 14.84
C TRP A 295 -10.76 5.02 15.81
N PRO A 296 -10.96 4.52 17.08
CA PRO A 296 -9.88 4.33 18.03
C PRO A 296 -8.74 3.46 17.49
N LEU A 297 -7.54 3.66 18.00
CA LEU A 297 -6.33 2.96 17.53
C LEU A 297 -6.46 1.44 17.60
N VAL A 298 -7.00 0.91 18.70
CA VAL A 298 -7.19 -0.53 18.89
C VAL A 298 -8.09 -1.13 17.80
N GLU A 299 -9.25 -0.52 17.56
CA GLU A 299 -10.20 -0.99 16.54
C GLU A 299 -9.62 -0.84 15.13
N THR A 300 -8.84 0.21 14.89
CA THR A 300 -8.10 0.42 13.64
C THR A 300 -7.14 -0.73 13.35
N LEU A 301 -6.31 -1.10 14.33
CA LEU A 301 -5.33 -2.18 14.16
C LEU A 301 -5.99 -3.55 14.00
N GLN A 302 -7.10 -3.80 14.72
CA GLN A 302 -7.86 -5.03 14.57
C GLN A 302 -8.47 -5.16 13.19
N LEU A 303 -9.09 -4.09 12.65
CA LEU A 303 -9.63 -4.10 11.30
C LEU A 303 -8.54 -4.33 10.25
N ALA A 304 -7.41 -3.64 10.38
CA ALA A 304 -6.27 -3.77 9.47
C ALA A 304 -5.73 -5.22 9.43
N HIS A 305 -5.56 -5.85 10.60
CA HIS A 305 -5.15 -7.24 10.69
C HIS A 305 -6.20 -8.20 10.11
N ALA A 306 -7.49 -7.94 10.30
CA ALA A 306 -8.54 -8.76 9.70
C ALA A 306 -8.49 -8.68 8.17
N CYS A 307 -8.33 -7.48 7.59
CA CYS A 307 -8.15 -7.30 6.15
C CYS A 307 -6.94 -8.09 5.62
N ALA A 308 -5.78 -7.96 6.27
CA ALA A 308 -4.57 -8.67 5.89
C ALA A 308 -4.73 -10.21 6.00
N ARG A 309 -5.34 -10.68 7.10
CA ARG A 309 -5.60 -12.12 7.30
C ARG A 309 -6.43 -12.72 6.18
N PHE A 310 -7.53 -12.08 5.80
CA PHE A 310 -8.37 -12.59 4.72
C PHE A 310 -7.67 -12.52 3.37
N ASN A 311 -6.82 -11.52 3.14
CA ASN A 311 -5.98 -11.45 1.95
C ASN A 311 -5.02 -12.65 1.84
N LEU A 312 -4.38 -13.05 2.94
CA LEU A 312 -3.46 -14.20 2.98
C LEU A 312 -4.11 -15.55 2.58
N LEU A 313 -5.45 -15.64 2.61
CA LEU A 313 -6.19 -16.83 2.17
C LEU A 313 -6.35 -16.92 0.63
N CYS A 314 -5.83 -15.95 -0.12
CA CYS A 314 -5.97 -15.86 -1.57
C CYS A 314 -4.63 -15.63 -2.26
N ALA A 315 -4.54 -16.03 -3.54
CA ALA A 315 -3.29 -15.96 -4.30
C ALA A 315 -2.96 -14.54 -4.79
N ASN A 316 -3.97 -13.70 -4.99
CA ASN A 316 -3.82 -12.33 -5.48
C ASN A 316 -4.16 -11.28 -4.39
N ALA A 317 -3.92 -10.01 -4.71
CA ALA A 317 -3.98 -8.92 -3.75
C ALA A 317 -5.39 -8.51 -3.29
N ILE A 318 -6.46 -8.92 -3.98
CA ILE A 318 -7.81 -8.37 -3.73
C ILE A 318 -8.90 -9.41 -3.47
N ASP A 319 -8.73 -10.67 -3.89
CA ASP A 319 -9.79 -11.68 -3.80
C ASP A 319 -10.14 -12.05 -2.35
N GLY A 320 -9.21 -11.85 -1.44
CA GLY A 320 -9.41 -12.06 -0.01
C GLY A 320 -10.24 -10.98 0.69
N ALA A 321 -10.41 -9.80 0.10
CA ALA A 321 -11.16 -8.71 0.74
C ALA A 321 -12.62 -9.12 1.01
N ARG A 322 -13.16 -8.67 2.15
CA ARG A 322 -14.49 -9.01 2.65
C ARG A 322 -15.30 -7.76 2.98
N PRO A 323 -16.64 -7.82 2.90
CA PRO A 323 -17.52 -6.78 3.42
C PRO A 323 -17.23 -6.43 4.88
N LEU A 324 -17.32 -5.16 5.23
CA LEU A 324 -17.04 -4.68 6.58
C LEU A 324 -17.81 -5.43 7.69
N PRO A 325 -19.12 -5.76 7.52
CA PRO A 325 -19.83 -6.55 8.54
C PRO A 325 -19.21 -7.93 8.80
N GLU A 326 -18.68 -8.60 7.77
CA GLU A 326 -18.01 -9.90 7.92
C GLU A 326 -16.69 -9.76 8.68
N LEU A 327 -15.90 -8.71 8.39
CA LEU A 327 -14.66 -8.40 9.12
C LEU A 327 -14.95 -8.12 10.60
N GLN A 328 -15.96 -7.31 10.88
CA GLN A 328 -16.38 -6.99 12.27
C GLN A 328 -16.91 -8.22 13.01
N ASP A 329 -17.64 -9.09 12.32
CA ASP A 329 -18.15 -10.34 12.89
C ASP A 329 -17.00 -11.30 13.23
N PHE A 330 -16.01 -11.41 12.33
CA PHE A 330 -14.79 -12.18 12.58
C PHE A 330 -14.04 -11.65 13.82
N ILE A 331 -13.79 -10.33 13.90
CA ILE A 331 -13.09 -9.70 15.04
C ILE A 331 -13.82 -9.99 16.36
N ARG A 332 -15.17 -9.90 16.38
CA ARG A 332 -15.96 -10.17 17.59
C ARG A 332 -15.91 -11.64 18.04
N ARG A 333 -15.93 -12.58 17.08
CA ARG A 333 -15.95 -14.03 17.38
C ARG A 333 -14.57 -14.58 17.75
N GLN A 334 -13.54 -13.99 17.23
CA GLN A 334 -12.16 -14.43 17.41
C GLN A 334 -11.28 -13.22 17.77
N PRO A 335 -11.41 -12.67 18.99
CA PRO A 335 -10.55 -11.56 19.37
C PRO A 335 -9.09 -12.03 19.29
N PRO A 336 -8.18 -11.18 18.76
CA PRO A 336 -6.77 -11.52 18.74
C PRO A 336 -6.24 -11.72 20.16
N ALA A 337 -5.23 -12.57 20.31
CA ALA A 337 -4.58 -12.77 21.61
C ALA A 337 -4.11 -11.41 22.15
N GLY A 338 -4.46 -11.13 23.42
CA GLY A 338 -4.21 -9.84 24.08
C GLY A 338 -2.75 -9.65 24.49
#